data_87ae2123a875f9de8a51ab0489d0743e
#
_entry.id   87ae2123a875f9de8a51ab0489d0743e
#
_cell.length_a   1.000
_cell.length_b   1.000
_cell.length_c   1.000
_cell.angle_alpha   90.00
_cell.angle_beta   90.00
_cell.angle_gamma   90.00
#
_symmetry.space_group_name_H-M   'P 1'
#
loop_
_entity.id
_entity.type
_entity.pdbx_description
1 polymer ?
#
loop_
_entity_poly.entity_id
_entity_poly.type
_entity_poly.pdbx_seq_one_letter_code
_entity_poly.pdbx_strand_id
1 'polypeptide(L)'
;LGVGSIYCAFYILEVEAVRATNLALVYSIVALVAFETCLATGLFPSYRDYGEAFRRLPLDLKVLGHDGRVAFATDAALPLPPSVQQEVVRFARRTQTQQTMFRVNDCPHRVFAAYRLSGGVALFSADVSDSDARNRQLEQRKNELASYNELLERNLTVQRRLHAQQAEGALADEVERSLANALVHMGGLLDRLRECDSAGSSTRSLSPEGLHRTSLLAQLRVLLAYCKRKGALVLGEQEGRPLSTEALGLMAAELGADLRAAGVPCLCMTNLERPVSAPVASALFDCLHACAMACAARSEASALFVIGEAPTGAAIEVRVSLEMSEEGRARSQAFDPDELARSLRQAAPCVLSAEVTNEDDSLNAIILLERRLP
;
A
#
# COMPACT_ATOMS: atom_id res chain seq x y z
N LEU A 1 -34.33 -27.66 64.78
CA LEU A 1 -34.59 -29.13 64.85
C LEU A 1 -34.52 -29.65 66.27
N GLY A 2 -33.51 -29.27 67.08
CA GLY A 2 -33.31 -29.80 68.46
C GLY A 2 -34.46 -29.55 69.41
N VAL A 3 -35.04 -28.35 69.46
CA VAL A 3 -36.10 -27.97 70.40
C VAL A 3 -37.42 -28.73 70.15
N GLY A 4 -37.75 -28.92 68.84
CA GLY A 4 -38.90 -29.70 68.44
C GLY A 4 -38.79 -31.18 68.87
N SER A 5 -37.60 -31.74 68.66
CA SER A 5 -37.29 -33.11 69.03
C SER A 5 -37.36 -33.32 70.55
N ILE A 6 -36.81 -32.37 71.29
CA ILE A 6 -36.88 -32.40 72.78
C ILE A 6 -38.33 -32.28 73.23
N TYR A 7 -39.10 -31.35 72.65
CA TYR A 7 -40.52 -31.20 72.97
C TYR A 7 -41.33 -32.48 72.68
N CYS A 8 -41.08 -33.09 71.49
CA CYS A 8 -41.73 -34.34 71.18
C CYS A 8 -41.35 -35.47 72.08
N ALA A 9 -40.08 -35.56 72.52
CA ALA A 9 -39.67 -36.55 73.53
C ALA A 9 -40.36 -36.37 74.85
N PHE A 10 -40.49 -35.16 75.41
CA PHE A 10 -41.21 -34.87 76.61
C PHE A 10 -42.74 -35.08 76.50
N TYR A 11 -43.30 -34.82 75.29
CA TYR A 11 -44.71 -35.08 75.00
C TYR A 11 -45.02 -36.58 75.00
N ILE A 12 -44.14 -37.40 74.44
CA ILE A 12 -44.25 -38.86 74.36
C ILE A 12 -44.09 -39.48 75.78
N LEU A 13 -43.25 -38.86 76.60
CA LEU A 13 -43.03 -39.28 78.00
C LEU A 13 -44.20 -38.90 78.98
N GLU A 14 -45.33 -38.43 78.47
CA GLU A 14 -46.53 -38.08 79.16
C GLU A 14 -46.38 -37.07 80.35
N VAL A 15 -45.42 -36.11 80.14
CA VAL A 15 -45.24 -35.02 81.15
C VAL A 15 -46.46 -34.09 81.04
N GLU A 16 -47.28 -34.04 82.10
CA GLU A 16 -48.55 -33.26 82.14
C GLU A 16 -48.40 -31.80 81.78
N ALA A 17 -47.30 -31.17 82.20
CA ALA A 17 -47.01 -29.78 81.91
C ALA A 17 -46.79 -29.51 80.38
N VAL A 18 -46.33 -30.51 79.61
CA VAL A 18 -46.08 -30.39 78.20
C VAL A 18 -47.39 -30.62 77.41
N ARG A 19 -48.27 -31.47 77.86
CA ARG A 19 -49.59 -31.70 77.28
C ARG A 19 -50.50 -30.46 77.32
N ALA A 20 -50.35 -29.67 78.38
CA ALA A 20 -51.16 -28.45 78.58
C ALA A 20 -50.64 -27.27 77.72
N THR A 21 -49.42 -27.34 77.16
CA THR A 21 -48.85 -26.25 76.35
C THR A 21 -49.22 -26.34 74.85
N ASN A 22 -49.66 -25.24 74.32
CA ASN A 22 -49.93 -25.16 72.89
C ASN A 22 -48.61 -25.17 72.10
N LEU A 23 -48.35 -26.23 71.35
CA LEU A 23 -47.14 -26.43 70.55
C LEU A 23 -46.85 -25.23 69.64
N ALA A 24 -47.88 -24.63 69.04
CA ALA A 24 -47.72 -23.45 68.22
C ALA A 24 -47.20 -22.25 69.01
N LEU A 25 -47.59 -22.08 70.27
CA LEU A 25 -47.14 -20.99 71.15
C LEU A 25 -45.65 -21.17 71.49
N VAL A 26 -45.22 -22.40 71.79
CA VAL A 26 -43.81 -22.72 72.08
C VAL A 26 -42.92 -22.44 70.85
N TYR A 27 -43.33 -22.89 69.67
CA TYR A 27 -42.59 -22.61 68.46
C TYR A 27 -42.53 -21.12 68.15
N SER A 28 -43.62 -20.37 68.36
CA SER A 28 -43.64 -18.92 68.15
C SER A 28 -42.66 -18.20 69.09
N ILE A 29 -42.60 -18.56 70.34
CA ILE A 29 -41.69 -17.99 71.35
C ILE A 29 -40.21 -18.32 70.94
N VAL A 30 -39.93 -19.58 70.60
CA VAL A 30 -38.59 -20.02 70.18
C VAL A 30 -38.16 -19.32 68.94
N ALA A 31 -39.06 -19.18 67.94
CA ALA A 31 -38.79 -18.45 66.71
C ALA A 31 -38.52 -16.98 66.98
N LEU A 32 -39.27 -16.36 67.92
CA LEU A 32 -39.10 -14.96 68.27
C LEU A 32 -37.77 -14.72 68.99
N VAL A 33 -37.40 -15.61 69.94
CA VAL A 33 -36.10 -15.55 70.61
C VAL A 33 -34.94 -15.83 69.67
N ALA A 34 -35.09 -16.78 68.76
CA ALA A 34 -34.07 -17.04 67.70
C ALA A 34 -33.91 -15.84 66.76
N PHE A 35 -35.01 -15.20 66.35
CA PHE A 35 -34.96 -14.00 65.51
C PHE A 35 -34.32 -12.82 66.27
N GLU A 36 -34.69 -12.57 67.54
CA GLU A 36 -34.06 -11.53 68.39
C GLU A 36 -32.56 -11.82 68.58
N THR A 37 -32.19 -13.09 68.79
CA THR A 37 -30.76 -13.48 68.87
C THR A 37 -30.00 -13.26 67.60
N CYS A 38 -30.61 -13.57 66.45
CA CYS A 38 -30.02 -13.29 65.15
C CYS A 38 -29.86 -11.79 64.92
N LEU A 39 -30.79 -10.95 65.33
CA LEU A 39 -30.68 -9.49 65.29
C LEU A 39 -29.58 -8.97 66.21
N ALA A 40 -29.51 -9.50 67.42
CA ALA A 40 -28.54 -9.11 68.49
C ALA A 40 -27.10 -9.52 68.11
N THR A 41 -26.93 -10.67 67.43
CA THR A 41 -25.62 -11.16 66.93
C THR A 41 -25.20 -10.59 65.65
N GLY A 42 -26.04 -9.76 65.02
CA GLY A 42 -25.73 -9.13 63.72
C GLY A 42 -25.81 -10.09 62.51
N LEU A 43 -26.40 -11.29 62.68
CA LEU A 43 -26.65 -12.21 61.56
C LEU A 43 -27.63 -11.63 60.51
N PHE A 44 -28.56 -10.77 60.99
CA PHE A 44 -29.38 -9.92 60.11
C PHE A 44 -28.96 -8.48 60.34
N PRO A 45 -28.68 -7.74 59.25
CA PRO A 45 -28.33 -6.32 59.33
C PRO A 45 -29.52 -5.56 59.98
N SER A 46 -29.36 -5.19 61.22
CA SER A 46 -30.36 -4.35 61.88
C SER A 46 -30.14 -2.89 61.46
N TYR A 47 -31.27 -2.20 61.19
CA TYR A 47 -31.19 -0.77 60.75
C TYR A 47 -30.71 0.18 61.86
N ARG A 48 -30.43 -0.31 63.08
CA ARG A 48 -30.07 0.51 64.28
C ARG A 48 -28.69 1.15 64.17
N ASP A 49 -27.73 0.50 63.49
CA ASP A 49 -26.34 0.97 63.42
C ASP A 49 -25.97 1.59 62.07
N TYR A 50 -26.91 1.68 61.12
CA TYR A 50 -26.65 2.29 59.80
C TYR A 50 -26.14 3.73 59.92
N GLY A 51 -26.61 4.50 60.85
CA GLY A 51 -26.19 5.87 61.10
C GLY A 51 -24.71 6.00 61.44
N GLU A 52 -24.19 5.08 62.27
CA GLU A 52 -22.78 5.09 62.66
C GLU A 52 -21.88 4.51 61.57
N ALA A 53 -22.28 3.41 60.93
CA ALA A 53 -21.58 2.85 59.77
C ALA A 53 -21.49 3.85 58.62
N PHE A 54 -22.56 4.58 58.38
CA PHE A 54 -22.62 5.61 57.34
C PHE A 54 -21.74 6.81 57.66
N ARG A 55 -21.64 7.24 58.91
CA ARG A 55 -20.73 8.31 59.33
C ARG A 55 -19.25 7.98 59.08
N ARG A 56 -18.87 6.71 59.27
CA ARG A 56 -17.49 6.23 59.11
C ARG A 56 -17.07 6.01 57.65
N LEU A 57 -17.97 6.21 56.69
CA LEU A 57 -17.58 6.11 55.27
C LEU A 57 -16.52 7.15 54.92
N PRO A 58 -15.43 6.74 54.24
CA PRO A 58 -14.35 7.65 53.86
C PRO A 58 -14.72 8.48 52.60
N LEU A 59 -15.95 8.95 52.52
CA LEU A 59 -16.51 9.67 51.38
C LEU A 59 -17.08 11.00 51.88
N ASP A 60 -16.90 12.10 51.12
CA ASP A 60 -17.58 13.35 51.39
C ASP A 60 -19.03 13.26 50.90
N LEU A 61 -19.90 12.72 51.75
CA LEU A 61 -21.31 12.53 51.45
C LEU A 61 -22.18 13.29 52.48
N LYS A 62 -23.15 14.05 51.97
CA LYS A 62 -24.14 14.77 52.77
C LYS A 62 -25.54 14.46 52.27
N VAL A 63 -26.46 14.36 53.20
CA VAL A 63 -27.89 14.31 52.89
C VAL A 63 -28.49 15.64 53.33
N LEU A 64 -29.09 16.33 52.41
CA LEU A 64 -29.75 17.62 52.62
C LEU A 64 -31.27 17.44 52.55
N GLY A 65 -31.97 18.06 53.44
CA GLY A 65 -33.43 18.16 53.38
C GLY A 65 -33.91 19.04 52.22
N HIS A 66 -35.19 19.09 52.01
CA HIS A 66 -35.82 19.94 50.99
C HIS A 66 -35.56 21.45 51.21
N ASP A 67 -35.25 21.83 52.46
CA ASP A 67 -34.90 23.19 52.88
C ASP A 67 -33.40 23.50 52.65
N GLY A 68 -32.62 22.57 52.15
CA GLY A 68 -31.19 22.71 51.91
C GLY A 68 -30.34 22.59 53.20
N ARG A 69 -30.95 22.29 54.36
CA ARG A 69 -30.19 22.05 55.59
C ARG A 69 -29.60 20.65 55.56
N VAL A 70 -28.37 20.52 56.08
CA VAL A 70 -27.72 19.21 56.22
C VAL A 70 -28.43 18.40 57.28
N ALA A 71 -29.12 17.34 56.87
CA ALA A 71 -29.76 16.40 57.75
C ALA A 71 -28.77 15.35 58.27
N PHE A 72 -27.82 14.95 57.44
CA PHE A 72 -26.81 13.96 57.78
C PHE A 72 -25.52 14.26 56.98
N ALA A 73 -24.36 14.03 57.59
CA ALA A 73 -23.05 14.13 56.96
C ALA A 73 -22.12 13.01 57.45
N THR A 74 -21.21 12.56 56.59
CA THR A 74 -20.12 11.64 56.96
C THR A 74 -19.03 12.42 57.70
N ASP A 75 -18.19 11.71 58.49
CA ASP A 75 -17.09 12.33 59.24
C ASP A 75 -16.03 12.96 58.33
N ALA A 76 -15.89 12.43 57.09
CA ALA A 76 -15.03 12.97 56.05
C ALA A 76 -15.65 14.17 55.29
N ALA A 77 -16.88 14.56 55.63
CA ALA A 77 -17.61 15.59 54.91
C ALA A 77 -17.06 16.99 55.19
N LEU A 78 -16.63 17.67 54.16
CA LEU A 78 -16.09 19.04 54.21
C LEU A 78 -17.22 20.08 54.34
N PRO A 79 -16.95 21.28 54.87
CA PRO A 79 -17.96 22.35 54.96
C PRO A 79 -18.58 22.63 53.57
N LEU A 80 -19.90 22.83 53.54
CA LEU A 80 -20.65 23.07 52.32
C LEU A 80 -20.60 24.56 51.93
N PRO A 81 -20.01 24.90 50.73
CA PRO A 81 -20.02 26.27 50.27
C PRO A 81 -21.45 26.78 49.98
N PRO A 82 -21.75 28.03 50.21
CA PRO A 82 -23.09 28.60 49.97
C PRO A 82 -23.57 28.48 48.54
N SER A 83 -22.64 28.54 47.57
CA SER A 83 -22.90 28.36 46.14
C SER A 83 -23.40 26.96 45.83
N VAL A 84 -22.79 25.92 46.43
CA VAL A 84 -23.21 24.52 46.28
C VAL A 84 -24.60 24.34 46.90
N GLN A 85 -24.84 24.91 48.09
CA GLN A 85 -26.14 24.82 48.73
C GLN A 85 -27.26 25.40 47.87
N GLN A 86 -27.03 26.54 47.23
CA GLN A 86 -27.97 27.16 46.26
C GLN A 86 -28.27 26.23 45.06
N GLU A 87 -27.26 25.61 44.49
CA GLU A 87 -27.45 24.72 43.36
C GLU A 87 -28.20 23.43 43.77
N VAL A 88 -27.93 22.89 44.94
CA VAL A 88 -28.67 21.74 45.48
C VAL A 88 -30.13 22.10 45.72
N VAL A 89 -30.45 23.26 46.26
CA VAL A 89 -31.85 23.75 46.44
C VAL A 89 -32.53 23.91 45.08
N ARG A 90 -31.84 24.48 44.09
CA ARG A 90 -32.37 24.54 42.71
C ARG A 90 -32.65 23.15 42.14
N PHE A 91 -31.73 22.21 42.34
CA PHE A 91 -31.91 20.82 41.89
C PHE A 91 -33.10 20.16 42.62
N ALA A 92 -33.24 20.34 43.95
CA ALA A 92 -34.35 19.82 44.71
C ALA A 92 -35.73 20.25 44.19
N ARG A 93 -35.82 21.48 43.64
CA ARG A 93 -37.05 22.04 43.05
C ARG A 93 -37.36 21.56 41.64
N ARG A 94 -36.35 21.05 40.87
CA ARG A 94 -36.55 20.53 39.51
C ARG A 94 -37.12 19.11 39.58
N THR A 95 -38.32 18.87 39.10
CA THR A 95 -39.05 17.59 39.22
C THR A 95 -38.59 16.49 38.24
N GLN A 96 -37.85 16.82 37.18
CA GLN A 96 -37.61 15.87 36.08
C GLN A 96 -36.29 15.11 36.15
N THR A 97 -35.30 15.53 36.93
CA THR A 97 -33.96 14.90 36.96
C THR A 97 -33.75 14.16 38.27
N GLN A 98 -33.33 12.89 38.20
CA GLN A 98 -32.97 12.08 39.37
C GLN A 98 -31.56 12.32 39.88
N GLN A 99 -30.65 12.72 38.97
CA GLN A 99 -29.27 13.01 39.33
C GLN A 99 -28.73 14.18 38.50
N THR A 100 -27.78 14.92 39.04
CA THR A 100 -27.04 15.97 38.34
C THR A 100 -25.60 16.04 38.85
N MET A 101 -24.68 16.39 37.94
CA MET A 101 -23.29 16.69 38.30
C MET A 101 -23.01 18.15 37.97
N PHE A 102 -22.34 18.85 38.86
CA PHE A 102 -21.97 20.24 38.62
C PHE A 102 -20.67 20.60 39.30
N ARG A 103 -20.03 21.63 38.80
CA ARG A 103 -18.88 22.30 39.44
C ARG A 103 -19.28 23.71 39.81
N VAL A 104 -18.67 24.22 40.87
CA VAL A 104 -18.91 25.61 41.34
C VAL A 104 -17.60 26.34 41.25
N ASN A 105 -17.66 27.66 40.90
CA ASN A 105 -16.49 28.50 40.75
C ASN A 105 -15.67 28.63 42.04
N ASP A 106 -16.33 28.55 43.21
CA ASP A 106 -15.66 28.61 44.51
C ASP A 106 -14.79 27.39 44.83
N CYS A 107 -15.06 26.27 44.15
CA CYS A 107 -14.34 25.00 44.33
C CYS A 107 -14.08 24.33 42.96
N PRO A 108 -13.23 24.88 42.11
CA PRO A 108 -13.02 24.39 40.73
C PRO A 108 -12.43 22.97 40.68
N HIS A 109 -11.74 22.55 41.71
CA HIS A 109 -11.11 21.23 41.81
C HIS A 109 -12.04 20.12 42.32
N ARG A 110 -13.33 20.46 42.60
CA ARG A 110 -14.30 19.53 43.06
C ARG A 110 -15.49 19.39 42.14
N VAL A 111 -15.93 18.15 41.98
CA VAL A 111 -17.17 17.81 41.30
C VAL A 111 -18.18 17.39 42.36
N PHE A 112 -19.36 17.95 42.28
CA PHE A 112 -20.48 17.63 43.11
C PHE A 112 -21.50 16.82 42.32
N ALA A 113 -21.91 15.66 42.88
CA ALA A 113 -22.98 14.84 42.33
C ALA A 113 -24.16 14.88 43.29
N ALA A 114 -25.31 15.31 42.82
CA ALA A 114 -26.53 15.38 43.62
C ALA A 114 -27.52 14.34 43.09
N TYR A 115 -28.05 13.55 44.04
CA TYR A 115 -29.02 12.49 43.79
C TYR A 115 -30.31 12.80 44.59
N ARG A 116 -31.43 12.67 43.94
CA ARG A 116 -32.72 12.87 44.58
C ARG A 116 -33.11 11.68 45.47
N LEU A 117 -33.48 11.93 46.69
CA LEU A 117 -34.04 10.97 47.62
C LEU A 117 -35.51 11.33 47.92
N SER A 118 -36.27 10.37 48.43
CA SER A 118 -37.69 10.60 48.85
C SER A 118 -37.86 11.70 49.90
N GLY A 119 -36.85 11.97 50.71
CA GLY A 119 -36.84 12.97 51.77
C GLY A 119 -35.87 14.14 51.58
N GLY A 120 -35.22 14.26 50.42
CA GLY A 120 -34.20 15.31 50.21
C GLY A 120 -33.26 15.03 49.04
N VAL A 121 -31.99 15.43 49.19
CA VAL A 121 -30.95 15.25 48.19
C VAL A 121 -29.70 14.70 48.86
N ALA A 122 -29.16 13.60 48.32
CA ALA A 122 -27.83 13.15 48.66
C ALA A 122 -26.80 13.89 47.77
N LEU A 123 -25.84 14.50 48.41
CA LEU A 123 -24.75 15.24 47.77
C LEU A 123 -23.43 14.52 48.01
N PHE A 124 -22.78 14.14 46.97
CA PHE A 124 -21.45 13.56 46.99
C PHE A 124 -20.45 14.54 46.40
N SER A 125 -19.28 14.70 47.00
CA SER A 125 -18.19 15.48 46.39
C SER A 125 -16.94 14.63 46.23
N ALA A 126 -16.26 14.86 45.11
CA ALA A 126 -14.98 14.24 44.80
C ALA A 126 -13.97 15.30 44.36
N ASP A 127 -12.74 15.18 44.85
CA ASP A 127 -11.62 15.95 44.34
C ASP A 127 -11.17 15.37 43.02
N VAL A 128 -11.13 16.20 41.99
CA VAL A 128 -10.74 15.80 40.62
C VAL A 128 -9.46 16.48 40.17
N SER A 129 -8.71 17.11 41.06
CA SER A 129 -7.47 17.84 40.77
C SER A 129 -6.49 16.97 39.95
N ASP A 130 -6.24 15.75 40.40
CA ASP A 130 -5.34 14.80 39.77
C ASP A 130 -5.88 14.34 38.41
N SER A 131 -7.19 14.13 38.32
CA SER A 131 -7.84 13.77 37.05
C SER A 131 -7.77 14.90 36.03
N ASP A 132 -8.04 16.13 36.46
CA ASP A 132 -7.94 17.33 35.60
C ASP A 132 -6.49 17.59 35.19
N ALA A 133 -5.51 17.34 36.04
CA ALA A 133 -4.09 17.45 35.70
C ALA A 133 -3.70 16.40 34.64
N ARG A 134 -4.13 15.15 34.84
CA ARG A 134 -3.90 14.06 33.85
C ARG A 134 -4.59 14.36 32.52
N ASN A 135 -5.82 14.83 32.56
CA ASN A 135 -6.54 15.18 31.33
C ASN A 135 -5.85 16.31 30.56
N ARG A 136 -5.33 17.31 31.25
CA ARG A 136 -4.52 18.39 30.62
C ARG A 136 -3.25 17.84 29.98
N GLN A 137 -2.53 16.94 30.68
CA GLN A 137 -1.34 16.28 30.13
C GLN A 137 -1.68 15.40 28.91
N LEU A 138 -2.79 14.66 28.98
CA LEU A 138 -3.24 13.85 27.84
C LEU A 138 -3.60 14.72 26.62
N GLU A 139 -4.30 15.80 26.83
CA GLU A 139 -4.65 16.73 25.74
C GLU A 139 -3.41 17.40 25.13
N GLN A 140 -2.43 17.76 25.97
CA GLN A 140 -1.16 18.28 25.48
C GLN A 140 -0.41 17.23 24.65
N ARG A 141 -0.27 15.99 25.14
CA ARG A 141 0.37 14.91 24.39
C ARG A 141 -0.36 14.57 23.10
N LYS A 142 -1.69 14.60 23.11
CA LYS A 142 -2.50 14.42 21.91
C LYS A 142 -2.19 15.50 20.85
N ASN A 143 -2.08 16.74 21.26
CA ASN A 143 -1.75 17.86 20.36
C ASN A 143 -0.32 17.74 19.82
N GLU A 144 0.64 17.33 20.66
CA GLU A 144 2.01 17.03 20.25
C GLU A 144 2.04 15.91 19.22
N LEU A 145 1.37 14.79 19.48
CA LEU A 145 1.27 13.67 18.55
C LEU A 145 0.62 14.05 17.22
N ALA A 146 -0.42 14.89 17.25
CA ALA A 146 -1.07 15.39 16.04
C ALA A 146 -0.09 16.20 15.18
N SER A 147 0.72 17.08 15.81
CA SER A 147 1.74 17.86 15.11
C SER A 147 2.87 16.99 14.54
N TYR A 148 3.32 15.96 15.27
CA TYR A 148 4.29 15.00 14.77
C TYR A 148 3.76 14.18 13.59
N ASN A 149 2.51 13.74 13.65
CA ASN A 149 1.89 13.01 12.54
C ASN A 149 1.80 13.88 11.28
N GLU A 150 1.40 15.13 11.41
CA GLU A 150 1.37 16.09 10.28
C GLU A 150 2.77 16.27 9.67
N LEU A 151 3.79 16.38 10.50
CA LEU A 151 5.18 16.53 10.04
C LEU A 151 5.67 15.26 9.34
N LEU A 152 5.31 14.07 9.85
CA LEU A 152 5.63 12.79 9.22
C LEU A 152 4.94 12.64 7.86
N GLU A 153 3.67 13.00 7.74
CA GLU A 153 2.94 12.96 6.47
C GLU A 153 3.57 13.90 5.42
N ARG A 154 3.97 15.10 5.84
CA ARG A 154 4.70 16.03 4.97
C ARG A 154 6.03 15.45 4.52
N ASN A 155 6.82 14.87 5.42
CA ASN A 155 8.09 14.23 5.10
C ASN A 155 7.90 13.06 4.13
N LEU A 156 6.93 12.18 4.37
CA LEU A 156 6.61 11.08 3.46
C LEU A 156 6.21 11.57 2.06
N THR A 157 5.46 12.66 2.00
CA THR A 157 5.06 13.26 0.72
C THR A 157 6.27 13.80 -0.04
N VAL A 158 7.19 14.48 0.65
CA VAL A 158 8.44 15.00 0.07
C VAL A 158 9.33 13.84 -0.41
N GLN A 159 9.52 12.81 0.43
CA GLN A 159 10.30 11.64 0.05
C GLN A 159 9.73 10.92 -1.19
N ARG A 160 8.42 10.73 -1.25
CA ARG A 160 7.77 10.13 -2.42
C ARG A 160 8.00 10.96 -3.69
N ARG A 161 7.90 12.28 -3.61
CA ARG A 161 8.20 13.16 -4.75
C ARG A 161 9.66 13.08 -5.18
N LEU A 162 10.58 13.07 -4.22
CA LEU A 162 12.01 12.95 -4.51
C LEU A 162 12.33 11.61 -5.19
N HIS A 163 11.79 10.49 -4.66
CA HIS A 163 11.96 9.18 -5.29
C HIS A 163 11.36 9.11 -6.69
N ALA A 164 10.18 9.71 -6.91
CA ALA A 164 9.58 9.78 -8.23
C ALA A 164 10.46 10.57 -9.23
N GLN A 165 10.97 11.74 -8.81
CA GLN A 165 11.89 12.53 -9.65
C GLN A 165 13.20 11.80 -9.92
N GLN A 166 13.77 11.11 -8.93
CA GLN A 166 14.97 10.29 -9.12
C GLN A 166 14.73 9.14 -10.09
N ALA A 167 13.58 8.47 -9.98
CA ALA A 167 13.20 7.39 -10.89
C ALA A 167 13.00 7.92 -12.34
N GLU A 168 12.31 9.05 -12.49
CA GLU A 168 12.16 9.72 -13.80
C GLU A 168 13.52 10.14 -14.40
N GLY A 169 14.41 10.72 -13.58
CA GLY A 169 15.76 11.07 -14.02
C GLY A 169 16.57 9.85 -14.44
N ALA A 170 16.59 8.80 -13.63
CA ALA A 170 17.29 7.56 -13.96
C ALA A 170 16.75 6.90 -15.24
N LEU A 171 15.44 6.98 -15.45
CA LEU A 171 14.81 6.50 -16.66
C LEU A 171 15.23 7.32 -17.89
N ALA A 172 15.24 8.65 -17.80
CA ALA A 172 15.68 9.52 -18.88
C ALA A 172 17.14 9.25 -19.24
N ASP A 173 18.03 9.11 -18.25
CA ASP A 173 19.44 8.79 -18.45
C ASP A 173 19.64 7.42 -19.12
N GLU A 174 18.82 6.43 -18.78
CA GLU A 174 18.88 5.10 -19.40
C GLU A 174 18.40 5.13 -20.85
N VAL A 175 17.30 5.82 -21.12
CA VAL A 175 16.80 6.02 -22.49
C VAL A 175 17.86 6.77 -23.33
N GLU A 176 18.43 7.86 -22.82
CA GLU A 176 19.48 8.63 -23.49
C GLU A 176 20.70 7.75 -23.78
N ARG A 177 21.17 6.98 -22.80
CA ARG A 177 22.31 6.07 -22.95
C ARG A 177 22.05 5.00 -24.01
N SER A 178 20.85 4.40 -23.99
CA SER A 178 20.48 3.35 -24.95
C SER A 178 20.34 3.86 -26.37
N LEU A 179 19.98 5.14 -26.54
CA LEU A 179 19.81 5.77 -27.85
C LEU A 179 21.04 6.58 -28.32
N ALA A 180 22.02 6.82 -27.45
CA ALA A 180 23.16 7.69 -27.76
C ALA A 180 23.89 7.29 -29.05
N ASN A 181 24.18 6.00 -29.23
CA ASN A 181 24.84 5.49 -30.42
C ASN A 181 23.99 5.67 -31.69
N ALA A 182 22.68 5.45 -31.57
CA ALA A 182 21.74 5.64 -32.66
C ALA A 182 21.65 7.12 -33.09
N LEU A 183 21.64 8.05 -32.13
CA LEU A 183 21.62 9.49 -32.37
C LEU A 183 22.90 9.98 -33.03
N VAL A 184 24.06 9.49 -32.57
CA VAL A 184 25.35 9.81 -33.23
C VAL A 184 25.38 9.29 -34.66
N HIS A 185 24.91 8.05 -34.89
CA HIS A 185 24.84 7.49 -36.21
C HIS A 185 23.88 8.28 -37.14
N MET A 186 22.73 8.71 -36.59
CA MET A 186 21.77 9.56 -37.30
C MET A 186 22.39 10.90 -37.70
N GLY A 187 23.16 11.52 -36.81
CA GLY A 187 23.93 12.74 -37.11
C GLY A 187 24.86 12.54 -38.29
N GLY A 188 25.66 11.47 -38.29
CA GLY A 188 26.56 11.15 -39.39
C GLY A 188 25.85 10.89 -40.75
N LEU A 189 24.69 10.24 -40.72
CA LEU A 189 23.88 10.04 -41.93
C LEU A 189 23.31 11.37 -42.48
N LEU A 190 22.87 12.26 -41.58
CA LEU A 190 22.38 13.59 -41.97
C LEU A 190 23.48 14.47 -42.55
N ASP A 191 24.70 14.42 -42.02
CA ASP A 191 25.84 15.17 -42.58
C ASP A 191 26.20 14.67 -43.98
N ARG A 192 26.24 13.34 -44.17
CA ARG A 192 26.45 12.75 -45.53
C ARG A 192 25.34 13.15 -46.51
N LEU A 193 24.07 13.20 -46.03
CA LEU A 193 22.96 13.67 -46.88
C LEU A 193 23.14 15.14 -47.30
N ARG A 194 23.55 16.00 -46.34
CA ARG A 194 23.86 17.42 -46.65
C ARG A 194 25.01 17.57 -47.64
N GLU A 195 26.04 16.75 -47.53
CA GLU A 195 27.14 16.71 -48.48
C GLU A 195 26.67 16.34 -49.89
N CYS A 196 25.80 15.32 -50.01
CA CYS A 196 25.19 14.93 -51.28
C CYS A 196 24.31 16.05 -51.84
N ASP A 197 23.55 16.77 -51.03
CA ASP A 197 22.70 17.88 -51.50
C ASP A 197 23.52 19.10 -51.90
N SER A 198 24.68 19.36 -51.25
CA SER A 198 25.58 20.49 -51.57
C SER A 198 26.39 20.25 -52.83
N ALA A 199 26.63 19.00 -53.21
CA ALA A 199 27.35 18.64 -54.42
C ALA A 199 26.55 18.89 -55.73
N GLY A 200 25.32 19.39 -55.63
CA GLY A 200 24.56 19.93 -56.76
C GLY A 200 24.07 18.91 -57.81
N SER A 201 23.96 17.63 -57.39
CA SER A 201 23.49 16.61 -58.33
C SER A 201 21.97 16.65 -58.50
N SER A 202 21.57 17.23 -59.61
CA SER A 202 20.21 17.24 -60.15
C SER A 202 19.66 15.82 -60.27
N THR A 203 18.65 15.54 -59.53
CA THR A 203 17.49 14.64 -59.73
C THR A 203 17.45 13.74 -60.96
N ARG A 204 18.42 12.87 -61.17
CA ARG A 204 18.22 11.66 -61.95
C ARG A 204 18.35 10.46 -61.06
N SER A 205 17.24 9.81 -60.76
CA SER A 205 17.09 8.66 -59.86
C SER A 205 17.91 7.41 -60.30
N LEU A 206 18.56 7.44 -61.40
CA LEU A 206 19.39 6.36 -61.95
C LEU A 206 20.90 6.68 -61.96
N SER A 207 21.33 7.82 -61.41
CA SER A 207 22.75 8.09 -61.18
C SER A 207 23.28 7.39 -59.95
N PRO A 208 24.57 7.00 -59.83
CA PRO A 208 25.18 6.42 -58.66
C PRO A 208 24.93 7.27 -57.37
N GLU A 209 24.91 8.58 -57.55
CA GLU A 209 24.66 9.56 -56.49
C GLU A 209 23.20 9.56 -55.99
N GLY A 210 22.24 9.36 -56.95
CA GLY A 210 20.82 9.23 -56.61
C GLY A 210 20.52 7.93 -55.79
N LEU A 211 21.18 6.84 -56.16
CA LEU A 211 21.09 5.56 -55.44
C LEU A 211 21.71 5.66 -54.03
N HIS A 212 22.84 6.37 -53.89
CA HIS A 212 23.46 6.61 -52.59
C HIS A 212 22.57 7.44 -51.68
N ARG A 213 21.91 8.48 -52.18
CA ARG A 213 20.95 9.29 -51.46
C ARG A 213 19.73 8.50 -51.01
N THR A 214 19.16 7.64 -51.84
CA THR A 214 18.02 6.78 -51.50
C THR A 214 18.38 5.78 -50.40
N SER A 215 19.59 5.21 -50.42
CA SER A 215 20.09 4.33 -49.37
C SER A 215 20.28 5.07 -48.04
N LEU A 216 20.83 6.29 -48.02
CA LEU A 216 20.95 7.11 -46.82
C LEU A 216 19.60 7.45 -46.20
N LEU A 217 18.61 7.80 -47.03
CA LEU A 217 17.24 8.06 -46.57
C LEU A 217 16.56 6.79 -46.00
N ALA A 218 16.80 5.63 -46.62
CA ALA A 218 16.33 4.35 -46.16
C ALA A 218 16.92 4.02 -44.77
N GLN A 219 18.23 4.19 -44.59
CA GLN A 219 18.90 4.00 -43.30
C GLN A 219 18.38 4.95 -42.25
N LEU A 220 18.21 6.24 -42.54
CA LEU A 220 17.63 7.22 -41.63
C LEU A 220 16.22 6.85 -41.19
N ARG A 221 15.39 6.37 -42.10
CA ARG A 221 14.02 5.94 -41.78
C ARG A 221 14.01 4.76 -40.83
N VAL A 222 14.80 3.73 -41.09
CA VAL A 222 14.94 2.55 -40.26
C VAL A 222 15.46 2.93 -38.85
N LEU A 223 16.45 3.83 -38.80
CA LEU A 223 17.05 4.29 -37.55
C LEU A 223 16.06 5.13 -36.69
N LEU A 224 15.27 5.99 -37.34
CA LEU A 224 14.23 6.78 -36.67
C LEU A 224 13.16 5.86 -36.06
N ALA A 225 12.71 4.85 -36.83
CA ALA A 225 11.77 3.85 -36.36
C ALA A 225 12.32 3.02 -35.18
N TYR A 226 13.61 2.69 -35.26
CA TYR A 226 14.34 2.04 -34.16
C TYR A 226 14.32 2.88 -32.88
N CYS A 227 14.72 4.15 -32.93
CA CYS A 227 14.76 5.02 -31.74
C CYS A 227 13.39 5.10 -31.05
N LYS A 228 12.33 5.24 -31.86
CA LYS A 228 10.96 5.27 -31.31
C LYS A 228 10.59 3.99 -30.53
N ARG A 229 10.91 2.82 -31.10
CA ARG A 229 10.54 1.52 -30.50
C ARG A 229 11.48 1.14 -29.36
N LYS A 230 12.78 1.43 -29.49
CA LYS A 230 13.77 1.16 -28.43
C LYS A 230 13.42 1.91 -27.15
N GLY A 231 13.00 3.17 -27.25
CA GLY A 231 12.52 3.92 -26.07
C GLY A 231 11.35 3.23 -25.35
N ALA A 232 10.39 2.70 -26.12
CA ALA A 232 9.27 1.93 -25.53
C ALA A 232 9.70 0.60 -24.89
N LEU A 233 10.72 -0.07 -25.47
CA LEU A 233 11.27 -1.31 -24.91
C LEU A 233 12.02 -1.06 -23.60
N VAL A 234 12.83 -0.01 -23.53
CA VAL A 234 13.57 0.40 -22.32
C VAL A 234 12.58 0.71 -21.18
N LEU A 235 11.48 1.39 -21.49
CA LEU A 235 10.39 1.61 -20.52
C LEU A 235 9.79 0.29 -20.03
N GLY A 236 9.48 -0.63 -20.93
CA GLY A 236 8.95 -1.95 -20.60
C GLY A 236 9.92 -2.80 -19.80
N GLU A 237 11.22 -2.67 -20.05
CA GLU A 237 12.28 -3.37 -19.32
C GLU A 237 12.33 -2.95 -17.84
N GLN A 238 12.22 -1.65 -17.55
CA GLN A 238 12.18 -1.14 -16.19
C GLN A 238 10.92 -1.57 -15.41
N GLU A 239 9.80 -1.73 -16.11
CA GLU A 239 8.58 -2.26 -15.53
C GLU A 239 8.65 -3.78 -15.28
N GLY A 240 9.69 -4.45 -15.76
CA GLY A 240 9.88 -5.91 -15.64
C GLY A 240 8.81 -6.74 -16.35
N ARG A 241 8.09 -6.15 -17.32
CA ARG A 241 7.02 -6.84 -18.05
C ARG A 241 7.57 -7.68 -19.19
N PRO A 242 7.29 -8.99 -19.24
CA PRO A 242 7.65 -9.81 -20.40
C PRO A 242 6.84 -9.35 -21.62
N LEU A 243 7.46 -9.39 -22.79
CA LEU A 243 6.79 -9.13 -24.07
C LEU A 243 6.04 -10.39 -24.51
N SER A 244 4.76 -10.22 -24.89
CA SER A 244 4.00 -11.31 -25.49
C SER A 244 4.52 -11.65 -26.90
N THR A 245 4.28 -12.88 -27.32
CA THR A 245 4.63 -13.34 -28.67
C THR A 245 3.96 -12.51 -29.76
N GLU A 246 2.73 -12.05 -29.52
CA GLU A 246 1.97 -11.18 -30.41
C GLU A 246 2.63 -9.81 -30.55
N ALA A 247 3.08 -9.21 -29.43
CA ALA A 247 3.75 -7.92 -29.44
C ALA A 247 5.08 -7.97 -30.20
N LEU A 248 5.85 -9.06 -30.01
CA LEU A 248 7.07 -9.31 -30.77
C LEU A 248 6.80 -9.52 -32.27
N GLY A 249 5.76 -10.26 -32.61
CA GLY A 249 5.31 -10.44 -33.99
C GLY A 249 4.93 -9.13 -34.66
N LEU A 250 4.22 -8.27 -33.92
CA LEU A 250 3.87 -6.92 -34.39
C LEU A 250 5.11 -6.06 -34.63
N MET A 251 6.08 -6.06 -33.69
CA MET A 251 7.33 -5.31 -33.83
C MET A 251 8.14 -5.77 -35.05
N ALA A 252 8.23 -7.08 -35.28
CA ALA A 252 8.91 -7.64 -36.45
C ALA A 252 8.18 -7.26 -37.77
N ALA A 253 6.85 -7.34 -37.76
CA ALA A 253 6.03 -6.95 -38.91
C ALA A 253 6.17 -5.44 -39.24
N GLU A 254 6.22 -4.59 -38.22
CA GLU A 254 6.46 -3.15 -38.40
C GLU A 254 7.86 -2.84 -38.92
N LEU A 255 8.90 -3.56 -38.43
CA LEU A 255 10.25 -3.45 -38.97
C LEU A 255 10.27 -3.82 -40.47
N GLY A 256 9.60 -4.90 -40.85
CA GLY A 256 9.44 -5.28 -42.25
C GLY A 256 8.68 -4.24 -43.08
N ALA A 257 7.68 -3.59 -42.50
CA ALA A 257 6.95 -2.50 -43.14
C ALA A 257 7.85 -1.26 -43.36
N ASP A 258 8.70 -0.93 -42.38
CA ASP A 258 9.66 0.18 -42.48
C ASP A 258 10.72 -0.08 -43.56
N LEU A 259 11.24 -1.32 -43.67
CA LEU A 259 12.14 -1.74 -44.71
C LEU A 259 11.49 -1.66 -46.11
N ARG A 260 10.28 -2.18 -46.28
CA ARG A 260 9.53 -2.08 -47.53
C ARG A 260 9.31 -0.61 -47.96
N ALA A 261 8.95 0.23 -46.97
CA ALA A 261 8.79 1.67 -47.22
C ALA A 261 10.12 2.38 -47.49
N ALA A 262 11.24 1.79 -47.10
CA ALA A 262 12.59 2.22 -47.46
C ALA A 262 13.08 1.64 -48.81
N GLY A 263 12.25 0.88 -49.52
CA GLY A 263 12.57 0.32 -50.85
C GLY A 263 13.21 -1.07 -50.79
N VAL A 264 13.28 -1.70 -49.62
CA VAL A 264 13.81 -3.07 -49.43
C VAL A 264 12.64 -4.04 -49.28
N PRO A 265 12.34 -4.93 -50.24
CA PRO A 265 11.38 -6.00 -50.10
C PRO A 265 11.72 -6.83 -48.87
N CYS A 266 10.78 -6.94 -47.92
CA CYS A 266 11.06 -7.61 -46.68
C CYS A 266 9.85 -8.43 -46.21
N LEU A 267 10.12 -9.67 -45.72
CA LEU A 267 9.18 -10.53 -45.06
C LEU A 267 9.71 -10.85 -43.68
N CYS A 268 8.85 -10.72 -42.65
CA CYS A 268 9.16 -11.12 -41.27
C CYS A 268 8.19 -12.19 -40.83
N MET A 269 8.73 -13.30 -40.31
CA MET A 269 7.97 -14.43 -39.76
C MET A 269 8.37 -14.62 -38.32
N THR A 270 7.38 -14.75 -37.44
CA THR A 270 7.61 -14.98 -36.02
C THR A 270 6.89 -16.25 -35.59
N ASN A 271 7.64 -17.20 -35.05
CA ASN A 271 7.15 -18.49 -34.56
C ASN A 271 7.68 -18.72 -33.15
N LEU A 272 7.19 -17.96 -32.18
CA LEU A 272 7.52 -18.10 -30.78
C LEU A 272 6.27 -18.57 -30.03
N GLU A 273 6.40 -19.58 -29.18
CA GLU A 273 5.28 -20.14 -28.42
C GLU A 273 5.11 -19.47 -27.04
N ARG A 274 6.17 -18.86 -26.51
CA ARG A 274 6.20 -18.32 -25.15
C ARG A 274 6.62 -16.84 -25.13
N PRO A 275 6.14 -16.07 -24.14
CA PRO A 275 6.58 -14.69 -23.97
C PRO A 275 8.10 -14.62 -23.70
N VAL A 276 8.67 -13.47 -24.01
CA VAL A 276 10.11 -13.21 -23.91
C VAL A 276 10.33 -12.17 -22.83
N SER A 277 11.36 -12.36 -21.99
CA SER A 277 11.73 -11.34 -20.98
C SER A 277 12.15 -10.02 -21.66
N ALA A 278 11.85 -8.90 -21.02
CA ALA A 278 12.08 -7.58 -21.59
C ALA A 278 13.55 -7.34 -22.03
N PRO A 279 14.58 -7.73 -21.25
CA PRO A 279 15.97 -7.59 -21.69
C PRO A 279 16.29 -8.38 -22.95
N VAL A 280 15.75 -9.61 -23.06
CA VAL A 280 15.96 -10.44 -24.27
C VAL A 280 15.21 -9.89 -25.46
N ALA A 281 14.00 -9.36 -25.27
CA ALA A 281 13.24 -8.70 -26.32
C ALA A 281 13.94 -7.43 -26.82
N SER A 282 14.54 -6.65 -25.92
CA SER A 282 15.36 -5.48 -26.25
C SER A 282 16.59 -5.87 -27.07
N ALA A 283 17.32 -6.90 -26.66
CA ALA A 283 18.46 -7.43 -27.39
C ALA A 283 18.11 -8.02 -28.76
N LEU A 284 17.00 -8.76 -28.80
CA LEU A 284 16.44 -9.27 -30.07
C LEU A 284 16.18 -8.12 -31.06
N PHE A 285 15.59 -7.04 -30.56
CA PHE A 285 15.28 -5.88 -31.36
C PHE A 285 16.55 -5.17 -31.85
N ASP A 286 17.61 -5.08 -31.03
CA ASP A 286 18.90 -4.54 -31.40
C ASP A 286 19.55 -5.38 -32.54
N CYS A 287 19.49 -6.69 -32.45
CA CYS A 287 19.96 -7.60 -33.49
C CYS A 287 19.17 -7.43 -34.81
N LEU A 288 17.85 -7.41 -34.71
CA LEU A 288 16.99 -7.18 -35.87
C LEU A 288 17.26 -5.83 -36.52
N HIS A 289 17.49 -4.79 -35.74
CA HIS A 289 17.82 -3.48 -36.22
C HIS A 289 19.19 -3.44 -36.92
N ALA A 290 20.22 -4.07 -36.37
CA ALA A 290 21.54 -4.16 -37.01
C ALA A 290 21.47 -4.83 -38.37
N CYS A 291 20.71 -5.94 -38.46
CA CYS A 291 20.45 -6.60 -39.73
C CYS A 291 19.65 -5.71 -40.70
N ALA A 292 18.62 -5.02 -40.22
CA ALA A 292 17.81 -4.10 -41.02
C ALA A 292 18.64 -2.92 -41.57
N MET A 293 19.56 -2.38 -40.78
CA MET A 293 20.50 -1.33 -41.24
C MET A 293 21.43 -1.84 -42.33
N ALA A 294 21.94 -3.08 -42.17
CA ALA A 294 22.74 -3.73 -43.20
C ALA A 294 21.95 -3.94 -44.50
N CYS A 295 20.64 -4.24 -44.41
CA CYS A 295 19.74 -4.32 -45.55
C CYS A 295 19.52 -2.95 -46.20
N ALA A 296 19.22 -1.92 -45.42
CA ALA A 296 18.92 -0.57 -45.89
C ALA A 296 20.14 0.12 -46.52
N ALA A 297 21.36 -0.29 -46.13
CA ALA A 297 22.60 0.19 -46.73
C ALA A 297 22.80 -0.33 -48.15
N ARG A 298 22.09 -1.39 -48.53
CA ARG A 298 22.21 -2.02 -49.85
C ARG A 298 20.98 -1.69 -50.69
N SER A 299 21.23 -1.08 -51.85
CA SER A 299 20.19 -0.93 -52.84
C SER A 299 19.94 -2.26 -53.55
N GLU A 300 18.66 -2.62 -53.76
CA GLU A 300 18.24 -3.81 -54.53
C GLU A 300 18.45 -5.17 -53.85
N ALA A 301 18.39 -5.21 -52.49
CA ALA A 301 18.35 -6.44 -51.71
C ALA A 301 16.93 -6.79 -51.30
N SER A 302 16.59 -8.08 -51.20
CA SER A 302 15.41 -8.58 -50.53
C SER A 302 15.81 -9.22 -49.22
N ALA A 303 14.95 -9.12 -48.19
CA ALA A 303 15.25 -9.58 -46.83
C ALA A 303 14.17 -10.50 -46.29
N LEU A 304 14.58 -11.62 -45.70
CA LEU A 304 13.73 -12.53 -44.97
C LEU A 304 14.22 -12.62 -43.51
N PHE A 305 13.36 -12.29 -42.57
CA PHE A 305 13.59 -12.44 -41.12
C PHE A 305 12.70 -13.57 -40.57
N VAL A 306 13.31 -14.58 -39.98
CA VAL A 306 12.61 -15.67 -39.32
C VAL A 306 13.04 -15.69 -37.86
N ILE A 307 12.07 -15.51 -36.94
CA ILE A 307 12.28 -15.49 -35.50
C ILE A 307 11.55 -16.71 -34.93
N GLY A 308 12.28 -17.62 -34.32
CA GLY A 308 11.71 -18.85 -33.78
C GLY A 308 12.43 -19.34 -32.53
N GLU A 309 11.98 -20.47 -32.03
CA GLU A 309 12.66 -21.16 -30.93
C GLU A 309 13.76 -22.07 -31.52
N ALA A 310 14.95 -22.06 -30.90
CA ALA A 310 15.99 -23.00 -31.27
C ALA A 310 15.53 -24.47 -30.95
N PRO A 311 16.05 -25.48 -31.63
CA PRO A 311 15.64 -26.86 -31.45
C PRO A 311 15.74 -27.37 -30.01
N THR A 312 16.60 -26.74 -29.21
CA THR A 312 16.77 -27.05 -27.78
C THR A 312 15.69 -26.44 -26.88
N GLY A 313 14.89 -25.49 -27.41
CA GLY A 313 13.91 -24.70 -26.64
C GLY A 313 14.49 -23.75 -25.58
N ALA A 314 15.82 -23.72 -25.43
CA ALA A 314 16.53 -22.91 -24.44
C ALA A 314 16.97 -21.55 -25.00
N ALA A 315 16.94 -21.35 -26.30
CA ALA A 315 17.36 -20.13 -26.98
C ALA A 315 16.33 -19.68 -28.02
N ILE A 316 16.38 -18.40 -28.35
CA ILE A 316 15.65 -17.82 -29.49
C ILE A 316 16.62 -17.77 -30.66
N GLU A 317 16.19 -18.29 -31.78
CA GLU A 317 16.93 -18.29 -33.03
C GLU A 317 16.38 -17.24 -33.98
N VAL A 318 17.25 -16.35 -34.45
CA VAL A 318 16.92 -15.38 -35.51
C VAL A 318 17.72 -15.74 -36.74
N ARG A 319 17.01 -16.04 -37.81
CA ARG A 319 17.61 -16.24 -39.11
C ARG A 319 17.28 -15.06 -40.00
N VAL A 320 18.29 -14.47 -40.60
CA VAL A 320 18.16 -13.39 -41.56
C VAL A 320 18.82 -13.82 -42.86
N SER A 321 18.04 -13.85 -43.92
CA SER A 321 18.54 -14.12 -45.27
C SER A 321 18.37 -12.88 -46.14
N LEU A 322 19.45 -12.46 -46.75
CA LEU A 322 19.50 -11.32 -47.65
C LEU A 322 19.90 -11.82 -49.04
N GLU A 323 19.05 -11.64 -50.01
CA GLU A 323 19.34 -11.91 -51.41
C GLU A 323 19.64 -10.60 -52.13
N MET A 324 20.71 -10.58 -52.91
CA MET A 324 21.13 -9.43 -53.71
C MET A 324 20.89 -9.68 -55.17
N SER A 325 20.41 -8.65 -55.90
CA SER A 325 20.33 -8.73 -57.35
C SER A 325 21.73 -8.69 -57.97
N GLU A 326 21.89 -9.23 -59.21
CA GLU A 326 23.17 -9.19 -59.93
C GLU A 326 23.71 -7.78 -60.14
N GLU A 327 22.83 -6.78 -60.34
CA GLU A 327 23.18 -5.37 -60.47
C GLU A 327 23.60 -4.74 -59.14
N GLY A 328 23.02 -5.18 -58.03
CA GLY A 328 23.36 -4.76 -56.66
C GLY A 328 24.76 -5.22 -56.23
N ARG A 329 25.20 -6.41 -56.72
CA ARG A 329 26.53 -6.95 -56.40
C ARG A 329 27.67 -6.13 -56.98
N ALA A 330 27.54 -5.73 -58.24
CA ALA A 330 28.58 -4.96 -58.93
C ALA A 330 28.82 -3.58 -58.27
N ARG A 331 27.89 -3.09 -57.48
CA ARG A 331 27.88 -1.77 -56.86
C ARG A 331 28.03 -1.76 -55.34
N SER A 332 27.87 -2.92 -54.67
CA SER A 332 27.97 -3.01 -53.22
C SER A 332 29.41 -2.81 -52.78
N GLN A 333 29.66 -1.80 -51.93
CA GLN A 333 30.89 -1.73 -51.14
C GLN A 333 31.06 -3.06 -50.39
N ALA A 334 32.32 -3.57 -50.35
CA ALA A 334 32.64 -4.82 -49.73
C ALA A 334 32.08 -4.84 -48.29
N PHE A 335 31.04 -5.64 -48.13
CA PHE A 335 30.48 -5.86 -46.81
C PHE A 335 31.38 -6.84 -46.07
N ASP A 336 31.82 -6.45 -44.88
CA ASP A 336 32.56 -7.33 -44.00
C ASP A 336 31.56 -8.12 -43.11
N PRO A 337 31.36 -9.43 -43.41
CA PRO A 337 30.48 -10.27 -42.60
C PRO A 337 30.96 -10.38 -41.15
N ASP A 338 32.28 -10.30 -40.92
CA ASP A 338 32.86 -10.35 -39.60
C ASP A 338 32.58 -9.09 -38.76
N GLU A 339 32.43 -7.94 -39.45
CA GLU A 339 32.01 -6.69 -38.78
C GLU A 339 30.56 -6.77 -38.28
N LEU A 340 29.66 -7.28 -39.11
CA LEU A 340 28.27 -7.51 -38.69
C LEU A 340 28.21 -8.53 -37.58
N ALA A 341 28.91 -9.67 -37.68
CA ALA A 341 28.95 -10.69 -36.66
C ALA A 341 29.52 -10.14 -35.33
N ARG A 342 30.53 -9.27 -35.38
CA ARG A 342 31.05 -8.54 -34.19
C ARG A 342 30.03 -7.59 -33.62
N SER A 343 29.38 -6.78 -34.43
CA SER A 343 28.33 -5.85 -34.00
C SER A 343 27.18 -6.59 -33.34
N LEU A 344 26.73 -7.70 -33.93
CA LEU A 344 25.66 -8.51 -33.36
C LEU A 344 26.03 -9.13 -31.97
N ARG A 345 27.26 -9.63 -31.84
CA ARG A 345 27.74 -10.19 -30.55
C ARG A 345 27.89 -9.12 -29.49
N GLN A 346 28.21 -7.88 -29.90
CA GLN A 346 28.34 -6.74 -28.98
C GLN A 346 27.00 -6.07 -28.61
N ALA A 347 25.95 -6.33 -29.41
CA ALA A 347 24.65 -5.69 -29.27
C ALA A 347 24.02 -5.95 -27.87
N ALA A 348 24.20 -7.17 -27.31
CA ALA A 348 23.69 -7.48 -25.98
C ALA A 348 24.41 -8.71 -25.36
N PRO A 349 24.49 -8.73 -24.02
CA PRO A 349 25.14 -9.85 -23.29
C PRO A 349 24.39 -11.19 -23.38
N CYS A 350 23.12 -11.18 -23.81
CA CYS A 350 22.33 -12.39 -24.01
C CYS A 350 22.51 -13.05 -25.40
N VAL A 351 23.32 -12.47 -26.27
CA VAL A 351 23.66 -13.10 -27.57
C VAL A 351 24.69 -14.20 -27.32
N LEU A 352 24.27 -15.45 -27.50
CA LEU A 352 25.11 -16.63 -27.33
C LEU A 352 26.06 -16.82 -28.52
N SER A 353 25.53 -16.69 -29.73
CA SER A 353 26.34 -16.76 -30.96
C SER A 353 25.70 -15.90 -32.07
N ALA A 354 26.54 -15.39 -32.92
CA ALA A 354 26.12 -14.77 -34.18
C ALA A 354 27.09 -15.26 -35.27
N GLU A 355 26.55 -15.97 -36.21
CA GLU A 355 27.26 -16.49 -37.40
C GLU A 355 26.73 -15.80 -38.64
N VAL A 356 27.63 -15.25 -39.44
CA VAL A 356 27.28 -14.61 -40.68
C VAL A 356 28.05 -15.30 -41.78
N THR A 357 27.30 -15.90 -42.71
CA THR A 357 27.88 -16.55 -43.92
C THR A 357 27.52 -15.73 -45.14
N ASN A 358 28.49 -15.57 -46.02
CA ASN A 358 28.30 -14.88 -47.30
C ASN A 358 28.50 -15.93 -48.40
N GLU A 359 27.39 -16.32 -49.00
CA GLU A 359 27.40 -17.18 -50.21
C GLU A 359 27.21 -16.29 -51.45
N ASP A 360 27.55 -16.79 -52.63
CA ASP A 360 27.68 -15.99 -53.87
C ASP A 360 26.50 -15.04 -54.13
N ASP A 361 25.29 -15.37 -53.72
CA ASP A 361 24.06 -14.62 -53.93
C ASP A 361 23.30 -14.19 -52.68
N SER A 362 23.70 -14.68 -51.54
CA SER A 362 22.97 -14.46 -50.28
C SER A 362 23.90 -14.26 -49.08
N LEU A 363 23.50 -13.36 -48.23
CA LEU A 363 24.07 -13.23 -46.90
C LEU A 363 23.08 -13.87 -45.90
N ASN A 364 23.57 -14.85 -45.17
CA ASN A 364 22.78 -15.51 -44.13
C ASN A 364 23.37 -15.20 -42.76
N ALA A 365 22.57 -14.70 -41.87
CA ALA A 365 22.94 -14.48 -40.47
C ALA A 365 22.06 -15.37 -39.57
N ILE A 366 22.70 -16.11 -38.68
CA ILE A 366 22.04 -16.93 -37.65
C ILE A 366 22.48 -16.40 -36.29
N ILE A 367 21.53 -15.93 -35.48
CA ILE A 367 21.78 -15.34 -34.20
C ILE A 367 21.03 -16.17 -33.15
N LEU A 368 21.74 -16.62 -32.11
CA LEU A 368 21.16 -17.32 -30.96
C LEU A 368 21.20 -16.42 -29.75
N LEU A 369 20.04 -16.20 -29.16
CA LEU A 369 19.89 -15.44 -27.92
C LEU A 369 19.47 -16.37 -26.78
N GLU A 370 20.14 -16.22 -25.64
CA GLU A 370 19.79 -16.95 -24.43
C GLU A 370 18.38 -16.53 -23.94
N ARG A 371 17.52 -17.54 -23.76
CA ARG A 371 16.20 -17.28 -23.20
C ARG A 371 16.29 -17.32 -21.69
N ARG A 372 16.39 -16.15 -21.04
CA ARG A 372 16.19 -16.07 -19.61
C ARG A 372 14.71 -16.27 -19.31
N LEU A 373 14.39 -17.27 -18.50
CA LEU A 373 13.04 -17.44 -17.96
C LEU A 373 12.67 -16.18 -17.14
N PRO A 374 11.44 -15.72 -17.24
CA PRO A 374 10.98 -14.54 -16.50
C PRO A 374 11.05 -14.74 -14.99
#